data_9c8b6e4800b02e82bc58c620ff79f160
#
_entry.id   9c8b6e4800b02e82bc58c620ff79f160
#
_cell.length_a   1.000
_cell.length_b   1.000
_cell.length_c   1.000
_cell.angle_alpha   90.00
_cell.angle_beta   90.00
_cell.angle_gamma   90.00
#
_symmetry.space_group_name_H-M   'P 1'
#
loop_
_entity.id
_entity.type
_entity.pdbx_description
1 polymer ?
#
loop_
_entity_poly.entity_id
_entity_poly.type
_entity_poly.pdbx_seq_one_letter_code
_entity_poly.pdbx_strand_id
1 'polypeptide(L)'
;MTWRAALLVAALVAACGSAPKKGGYYKDDGPAANPPGNLASVPDAAPRSEALHRYANRPYEVFGKKYVPLAKVQPFHQRGVASWYGKRFHGQKTASGEPYDMYAMSAAHPILPIPSYARVTHVKSGKQVVVRINDRGPFHANRIIDLSYAAANRLGLIGSGSGDVEVDAIVPGARAGL
;
A
#
# COMPACT_ATOMS: atom_id res chain seq x y z
N MET A 1 -37.46 -4.53 -65.11
CA MET A 1 -36.77 -3.46 -64.33
C MET A 1 -36.92 -3.84 -62.88
N THR A 2 -35.89 -4.45 -62.27
CA THR A 2 -35.89 -4.97 -60.89
C THR A 2 -34.88 -4.20 -60.08
N TRP A 3 -35.35 -3.36 -59.16
CA TRP A 3 -34.51 -2.66 -58.21
C TRP A 3 -34.17 -3.58 -57.03
N ARG A 4 -32.88 -3.86 -56.88
CA ARG A 4 -32.33 -4.53 -55.70
C ARG A 4 -31.98 -3.47 -54.65
N ALA A 5 -32.70 -3.47 -53.54
CA ALA A 5 -32.37 -2.67 -52.36
C ALA A 5 -31.24 -3.37 -51.58
N ALA A 6 -30.12 -2.73 -51.48
CA ALA A 6 -28.98 -3.18 -50.62
C ALA A 6 -29.22 -2.66 -49.19
N LEU A 7 -29.44 -3.59 -48.26
CA LEU A 7 -29.47 -3.33 -46.80
C LEU A 7 -28.05 -3.25 -46.27
N LEU A 8 -27.62 -2.06 -45.87
CA LEU A 8 -26.39 -1.81 -45.10
C LEU A 8 -26.67 -2.13 -43.64
N VAL A 9 -26.12 -3.24 -43.14
CA VAL A 9 -26.09 -3.56 -41.70
C VAL A 9 -24.89 -2.85 -41.06
N ALA A 10 -25.16 -1.78 -40.32
CA ALA A 10 -24.14 -1.12 -39.49
C ALA A 10 -23.92 -1.92 -38.20
N ALA A 11 -22.80 -2.61 -38.10
CA ALA A 11 -22.38 -3.29 -36.88
C ALA A 11 -21.91 -2.25 -35.85
N LEU A 12 -22.72 -2.00 -34.81
CA LEU A 12 -22.34 -1.26 -33.63
C LEU A 12 -21.36 -2.12 -32.80
N VAL A 13 -20.08 -1.79 -32.86
CA VAL A 13 -19.07 -2.33 -31.96
C VAL A 13 -19.22 -1.62 -30.61
N ALA A 14 -19.94 -2.24 -29.67
CA ALA A 14 -19.98 -1.79 -28.28
C ALA A 14 -18.61 -2.03 -27.65
N ALA A 15 -17.80 -0.98 -27.55
CA ALA A 15 -16.58 -0.98 -26.76
C ALA A 15 -16.97 -1.12 -25.28
N CYS A 16 -16.85 -2.33 -24.72
CA CYS A 16 -16.92 -2.56 -23.28
C CYS A 16 -15.68 -1.91 -22.64
N GLY A 17 -15.77 -0.62 -22.36
CA GLY A 17 -14.84 0.07 -21.48
C GLY A 17 -15.03 -0.46 -20.07
N SER A 18 -14.15 -1.33 -19.59
CA SER A 18 -14.11 -1.72 -18.18
C SER A 18 -13.82 -0.48 -17.35
N ALA A 19 -14.80 -0.06 -16.54
CA ALA A 19 -14.60 0.99 -15.55
C ALA A 19 -13.39 0.64 -14.66
N PRO A 20 -12.51 1.60 -14.34
CA PRO A 20 -11.38 1.33 -13.46
C PRO A 20 -11.91 0.81 -12.13
N LYS A 21 -11.43 -0.36 -11.69
CA LYS A 21 -11.75 -0.91 -10.37
C LYS A 21 -11.26 0.11 -9.34
N LYS A 22 -12.18 0.68 -8.54
CA LYS A 22 -11.83 1.54 -7.42
C LYS A 22 -10.92 0.74 -6.48
N GLY A 23 -9.63 1.12 -6.42
CA GLY A 23 -8.67 0.54 -5.50
C GLY A 23 -9.02 0.98 -4.07
N GLY A 24 -8.69 0.12 -3.12
CA GLY A 24 -8.95 0.34 -1.70
C GLY A 24 -9.84 -0.77 -1.13
N TYR A 25 -9.57 -1.10 0.14
CA TYR A 25 -10.28 -2.18 0.82
C TYR A 25 -11.72 -1.81 1.17
N TYR A 26 -11.97 -0.56 1.54
CA TYR A 26 -13.30 -0.07 1.84
C TYR A 26 -13.94 0.49 0.57
N LYS A 27 -15.22 0.21 0.34
CA LYS A 27 -15.96 0.68 -0.84
C LYS A 27 -15.99 2.20 -0.98
N ASP A 28 -15.81 2.90 0.14
CA ASP A 28 -15.81 4.36 0.28
C ASP A 28 -14.40 4.96 0.48
N ASP A 29 -13.35 4.15 0.40
CA ASP A 29 -11.97 4.62 0.44
C ASP A 29 -11.40 4.79 -0.98
N GLY A 30 -10.42 5.68 -1.12
CA GLY A 30 -9.82 5.96 -2.41
C GLY A 30 -8.89 7.16 -2.39
N PRO A 31 -8.47 7.64 -3.58
CA PRO A 31 -7.68 8.85 -3.70
C PRO A 31 -8.48 10.08 -3.25
N ALA A 32 -7.79 11.16 -2.88
CA ALA A 32 -8.42 12.46 -2.77
C ALA A 32 -8.99 12.89 -4.12
N ALA A 33 -10.02 13.74 -4.11
CA ALA A 33 -10.62 14.26 -5.35
C ALA A 33 -9.59 15.02 -6.21
N ASN A 34 -8.66 15.73 -5.56
CA ASN A 34 -7.58 16.49 -6.20
C ASN A 34 -6.24 16.08 -5.53
N PRO A 35 -5.62 14.95 -5.90
CA PRO A 35 -4.34 14.57 -5.35
C PRO A 35 -3.25 15.55 -5.83
N PRO A 36 -2.23 15.82 -4.98
CA PRO A 36 -1.09 16.63 -5.41
C PRO A 36 -0.43 16.08 -6.67
N GLY A 37 -0.14 16.95 -7.64
CA GLY A 37 0.47 16.54 -8.91
C GLY A 37 1.92 16.02 -8.80
N ASN A 38 2.55 16.21 -7.64
CA ASN A 38 3.94 15.83 -7.38
C ASN A 38 4.11 14.51 -6.59
N LEU A 39 3.11 13.65 -6.52
CA LEU A 39 3.18 12.39 -5.76
C LEU A 39 4.37 11.49 -6.17
N ALA A 40 4.74 11.50 -7.45
CA ALA A 40 5.88 10.73 -7.93
C ALA A 40 7.23 11.22 -7.38
N SER A 41 7.31 12.47 -6.95
CA SER A 41 8.52 13.11 -6.39
C SER A 41 8.57 13.11 -4.85
N VAL A 42 7.56 12.56 -4.18
CA VAL A 42 7.61 12.40 -2.71
C VAL A 42 8.83 11.54 -2.34
N PRO A 43 9.78 12.06 -1.54
CA PRO A 43 11.00 11.32 -1.22
C PRO A 43 10.69 10.08 -0.40
N ASP A 44 11.52 9.05 -0.54
CA ASP A 44 11.46 7.88 0.33
C ASP A 44 11.60 8.25 1.81
N ALA A 45 11.02 7.45 2.69
CA ALA A 45 11.29 7.59 4.11
C ALA A 45 12.80 7.42 4.38
N ALA A 46 13.39 8.30 5.20
CA ALA A 46 14.80 8.23 5.58
C ALA A 46 14.97 7.30 6.80
N PRO A 47 15.54 6.09 6.64
CA PRO A 47 15.73 5.16 7.75
C PRO A 47 16.64 5.75 8.83
N ARG A 48 16.19 5.69 10.07
CA ARG A 48 16.94 6.11 11.24
C ARG A 48 16.62 5.21 12.43
N SER A 49 17.47 5.18 13.43
CA SER A 49 17.17 4.53 14.70
C SER A 49 16.16 5.37 15.48
N GLU A 50 15.02 4.79 15.80
CA GLU A 50 13.97 5.42 16.62
C GLU A 50 13.64 4.54 17.83
N ALA A 51 13.26 5.15 18.95
CA ALA A 51 12.75 4.44 20.10
C ALA A 51 11.44 3.75 19.74
N LEU A 52 11.31 2.45 20.06
CA LEU A 52 10.10 1.69 19.77
C LEU A 52 8.91 2.20 20.60
N HIS A 53 7.76 2.29 19.96
CA HIS A 53 6.55 2.75 20.62
C HIS A 53 6.08 1.75 21.68
N ARG A 54 5.93 2.20 22.92
CA ARG A 54 5.68 1.36 24.10
C ARG A 54 4.43 0.47 23.99
N TYR A 55 3.35 0.99 23.40
CA TYR A 55 2.05 0.31 23.36
C TYR A 55 1.78 -0.38 22.03
N ALA A 56 2.16 0.23 20.91
CA ALA A 56 1.92 -0.32 19.57
C ALA A 56 2.65 -1.64 19.31
N ASN A 57 3.69 -1.98 20.11
CA ASN A 57 4.47 -3.21 19.98
C ASN A 57 4.06 -4.31 20.98
N ARG A 58 2.95 -4.14 21.70
CA ARG A 58 2.39 -5.20 22.54
C ARG A 58 1.61 -6.21 21.68
N PRO A 59 1.52 -7.47 22.11
CA PRO A 59 0.59 -8.42 21.50
C PRO A 59 -0.84 -7.86 21.50
N TYR A 60 -1.56 -8.07 20.41
CA TYR A 60 -2.92 -7.57 20.23
C TYR A 60 -3.77 -8.60 19.46
N GLU A 61 -5.08 -8.43 19.49
CA GLU A 61 -6.02 -9.30 18.82
C GLU A 61 -6.99 -8.50 17.95
N VAL A 62 -7.25 -8.98 16.73
CA VAL A 62 -8.23 -8.40 15.80
C VAL A 62 -8.96 -9.54 15.11
N PHE A 63 -10.29 -9.50 15.13
CA PHE A 63 -11.15 -10.54 14.55
C PHE A 63 -10.82 -11.97 15.03
N GLY A 64 -10.51 -12.13 16.32
CA GLY A 64 -10.16 -13.43 16.92
C GLY A 64 -8.76 -13.95 16.56
N LYS A 65 -7.99 -13.22 15.75
CA LYS A 65 -6.60 -13.57 15.40
C LYS A 65 -5.62 -12.78 16.25
N LYS A 66 -4.72 -13.50 16.95
CA LYS A 66 -3.66 -12.91 17.74
C LYS A 66 -2.45 -12.55 16.89
N TYR A 67 -1.91 -11.36 17.11
CA TYR A 67 -0.70 -10.83 16.49
C TYR A 67 0.34 -10.54 17.56
N VAL A 68 1.59 -10.96 17.30
CA VAL A 68 2.72 -10.71 18.20
C VAL A 68 3.78 -9.94 17.42
N PRO A 69 3.87 -8.61 17.63
CA PRO A 69 4.90 -7.79 16.99
C PRO A 69 6.32 -8.26 17.37
N LEU A 70 7.27 -8.09 16.44
CA LEU A 70 8.67 -8.34 16.70
C LEU A 70 9.18 -7.40 17.80
N ALA A 71 9.95 -7.95 18.75
CA ALA A 71 10.42 -7.21 19.93
C ALA A 71 11.47 -6.15 19.60
N LYS A 72 12.15 -6.28 18.46
CA LYS A 72 13.21 -5.36 18.00
C LYS A 72 13.27 -5.29 16.48
N VAL A 73 13.87 -4.23 15.95
CA VAL A 73 14.20 -4.15 14.52
C VAL A 73 15.31 -5.17 14.22
N GLN A 74 15.05 -6.06 13.29
CA GLN A 74 15.95 -7.15 12.89
C GLN A 74 15.73 -7.50 11.42
N PRO A 75 16.63 -8.23 10.76
CA PRO A 75 16.40 -8.73 9.42
C PRO A 75 15.07 -9.46 9.32
N PHE A 76 14.29 -9.09 8.33
CA PHE A 76 12.96 -9.67 8.08
C PHE A 76 12.68 -9.56 6.60
N HIS A 77 12.20 -10.63 6.01
CA HIS A 77 11.76 -10.69 4.62
C HIS A 77 10.41 -11.38 4.56
N GLN A 78 9.49 -10.82 3.80
CA GLN A 78 8.19 -11.43 3.54
C GLN A 78 7.73 -11.11 2.13
N ARG A 79 7.18 -12.12 1.44
CA ARG A 79 6.52 -11.95 0.14
C ARG A 79 5.03 -12.17 0.28
N GLY A 80 4.22 -11.35 -0.38
CA GLY A 80 2.77 -11.45 -0.37
C GLY A 80 2.10 -10.27 -1.05
N VAL A 81 0.80 -10.11 -0.82
CA VAL A 81 0.00 -9.06 -1.45
C VAL A 81 0.04 -7.78 -0.62
N ALA A 82 0.35 -6.66 -1.26
CA ALA A 82 0.13 -5.32 -0.73
C ALA A 82 -1.20 -4.76 -1.22
N SER A 83 -1.84 -3.93 -0.39
CA SER A 83 -2.85 -2.98 -0.81
C SER A 83 -2.51 -1.58 -0.29
N TRP A 84 -3.45 -0.66 -0.34
CA TRP A 84 -3.23 0.70 0.15
C TRP A 84 -4.51 1.26 0.79
N TYR A 85 -4.33 2.25 1.66
CA TYR A 85 -5.40 2.98 2.34
C TYR A 85 -5.29 4.47 2.01
N GLY A 86 -6.45 5.12 1.85
CA GLY A 86 -6.54 6.43 1.23
C GLY A 86 -7.22 7.49 2.07
N LYS A 87 -8.05 8.29 1.41
CA LYS A 87 -8.69 9.49 1.96
C LYS A 87 -9.50 9.24 3.23
N ARG A 88 -10.18 8.10 3.34
CA ARG A 88 -11.01 7.77 4.51
C ARG A 88 -10.23 7.82 5.82
N PHE A 89 -8.97 7.41 5.79
CA PHE A 89 -8.12 7.33 6.98
C PHE A 89 -7.24 8.57 7.18
N HIS A 90 -7.18 9.46 6.21
CA HIS A 90 -6.34 10.65 6.27
C HIS A 90 -6.69 11.52 7.48
N GLY A 91 -5.69 11.85 8.30
CA GLY A 91 -5.83 12.58 9.55
C GLY A 91 -6.26 11.74 10.76
N GLN A 92 -6.67 10.48 10.59
CA GLN A 92 -6.97 9.59 11.71
C GLN A 92 -5.68 9.11 12.39
N LYS A 93 -5.76 8.80 13.69
CA LYS A 93 -4.62 8.30 14.45
C LYS A 93 -4.24 6.89 14.02
N THR A 94 -2.98 6.70 13.70
CA THR A 94 -2.36 5.39 13.48
C THR A 94 -2.08 4.66 14.81
N ALA A 95 -1.61 3.43 14.75
CA ALA A 95 -1.21 2.67 15.94
C ALA A 95 -0.04 3.32 16.70
N SER A 96 0.78 4.14 16.04
CA SER A 96 1.81 4.96 16.70
C SER A 96 1.25 6.21 17.38
N GLY A 97 -0.05 6.52 17.18
CA GLY A 97 -0.68 7.74 17.65
C GLY A 97 -0.48 8.97 16.76
N GLU A 98 0.35 8.86 15.73
CA GLU A 98 0.54 9.91 14.73
C GLU A 98 -0.69 10.04 13.82
N PRO A 99 -1.04 11.24 13.32
CA PRO A 99 -2.03 11.35 12.26
C PRO A 99 -1.56 10.62 10.99
N TYR A 100 -2.43 9.81 10.40
CA TYR A 100 -2.14 9.22 9.10
C TYR A 100 -2.10 10.28 8.01
N ASP A 101 -0.97 10.39 7.33
CA ASP A 101 -0.82 11.21 6.13
C ASP A 101 -0.75 10.31 4.89
N MET A 102 -1.80 10.34 4.07
CA MET A 102 -1.86 9.53 2.85
C MET A 102 -0.80 9.94 1.80
N TYR A 103 -0.19 11.11 1.95
CA TYR A 103 0.85 11.62 1.06
C TYR A 103 2.27 11.41 1.58
N ALA A 104 2.44 10.88 2.78
CA ALA A 104 3.75 10.49 3.32
C ALA A 104 4.14 9.07 2.89
N MET A 105 5.44 8.77 2.87
CA MET A 105 5.96 7.42 2.58
C MET A 105 5.87 6.54 3.83
N SER A 106 4.67 6.03 4.12
CA SER A 106 4.37 5.21 5.29
C SER A 106 3.57 3.94 4.93
N ALA A 107 3.49 3.01 5.88
CA ALA A 107 2.71 1.79 5.71
C ALA A 107 2.26 1.22 7.06
N ALA A 108 1.21 0.38 7.01
CA ALA A 108 0.76 -0.49 8.08
C ALA A 108 1.28 -1.90 7.88
N HIS A 109 1.84 -2.51 8.94
CA HIS A 109 2.27 -3.90 8.95
C HIS A 109 1.86 -4.60 10.25
N PRO A 110 1.39 -5.88 10.19
CA PRO A 110 0.85 -6.51 11.39
C PRO A 110 1.88 -6.78 12.49
N ILE A 111 3.15 -7.07 12.14
CA ILE A 111 4.15 -7.52 13.14
C ILE A 111 5.48 -6.77 13.12
N LEU A 112 5.81 -6.01 12.08
CA LEU A 112 7.05 -5.20 12.11
C LEU A 112 7.00 -4.22 13.28
N PRO A 113 8.16 -3.91 13.94
CA PRO A 113 8.19 -2.95 15.03
C PRO A 113 7.69 -1.56 14.61
N ILE A 114 7.05 -0.86 15.50
CA ILE A 114 6.63 0.53 15.32
C ILE A 114 7.42 1.43 16.25
N PRO A 115 8.09 2.49 15.71
CA PRO A 115 8.37 2.73 14.31
C PRO A 115 9.51 1.85 13.80
N SER A 116 9.48 1.51 12.53
CA SER A 116 10.57 0.88 11.79
C SER A 116 10.51 1.27 10.32
N TYR A 117 11.42 0.76 9.51
CA TYR A 117 11.48 1.06 8.08
C TYR A 117 11.56 -0.22 7.27
N ALA A 118 10.93 -0.22 6.10
CA ALA A 118 10.98 -1.34 5.18
C ALA A 118 11.16 -0.84 3.75
N ARG A 119 11.93 -1.60 2.96
CA ARG A 119 11.91 -1.51 1.51
C ARG A 119 10.78 -2.40 1.01
N VAL A 120 9.94 -1.87 0.15
CA VAL A 120 8.87 -2.60 -0.51
C VAL A 120 9.17 -2.63 -2.00
N THR A 121 9.28 -3.83 -2.55
CA THR A 121 9.55 -4.07 -3.97
C THR A 121 8.31 -4.67 -4.62
N HIS A 122 7.78 -4.03 -5.65
CA HIS A 122 6.70 -4.59 -6.47
C HIS A 122 7.26 -5.65 -7.41
N VAL A 123 6.89 -6.92 -7.21
CA VAL A 123 7.50 -8.08 -7.89
C VAL A 123 7.45 -7.97 -9.40
N LYS A 124 6.30 -7.56 -9.95
CA LYS A 124 6.10 -7.51 -11.41
C LYS A 124 6.94 -6.44 -12.12
N SER A 125 7.11 -5.27 -11.49
CA SER A 125 7.77 -4.12 -12.14
C SER A 125 9.19 -3.85 -11.65
N GLY A 126 9.60 -4.47 -10.52
CA GLY A 126 10.86 -4.18 -9.84
C GLY A 126 10.93 -2.79 -9.19
N LYS A 127 9.86 -1.98 -9.25
CA LYS A 127 9.81 -0.68 -8.57
C LYS A 127 9.94 -0.85 -7.07
N GLN A 128 10.66 0.07 -6.44
CA GLN A 128 10.92 0.03 -5.00
C GLN A 128 10.58 1.36 -4.33
N VAL A 129 10.19 1.28 -3.08
CA VAL A 129 10.02 2.42 -2.17
C VAL A 129 10.52 2.07 -0.79
N VAL A 130 10.98 3.05 -0.04
CA VAL A 130 11.23 2.91 1.40
C VAL A 130 10.09 3.60 2.14
N VAL A 131 9.46 2.86 3.05
CA VAL A 131 8.35 3.34 3.88
C VAL A 131 8.67 3.26 5.36
N ARG A 132 8.10 4.17 6.14
CA ARG A 132 8.11 4.09 7.60
C ARG A 132 6.88 3.32 8.07
N ILE A 133 7.08 2.29 8.86
CA ILE A 133 6.02 1.48 9.47
C ILE A 133 5.57 2.22 10.74
N ASN A 134 4.37 2.78 10.71
CA ASN A 134 3.80 3.55 11.82
C ASN A 134 2.39 3.11 12.19
N ASP A 135 1.85 2.08 11.52
CA ASP A 135 0.49 1.60 11.76
C ASP A 135 0.40 0.07 11.77
N ARG A 136 -0.74 -0.46 12.28
CA ARG A 136 -1.08 -1.88 12.36
C ARG A 136 -2.14 -2.24 11.31
N GLY A 137 -1.96 -3.40 10.72
CA GLY A 137 -2.73 -3.97 9.62
C GLY A 137 -1.79 -4.49 8.54
N PRO A 138 -2.34 -5.06 7.47
CA PRO A 138 -3.74 -5.43 7.24
C PRO A 138 -4.21 -6.58 8.13
N PHE A 139 -5.54 -6.63 8.35
CA PHE A 139 -6.18 -7.71 9.13
C PHE A 139 -7.00 -8.64 8.25
N HIS A 140 -6.97 -8.45 6.94
CA HIS A 140 -7.63 -9.32 5.98
C HIS A 140 -6.67 -10.39 5.46
N ALA A 141 -7.23 -11.58 5.22
CA ALA A 141 -6.49 -12.71 4.69
C ALA A 141 -5.78 -12.35 3.38
N ASN A 142 -4.58 -12.91 3.19
CA ASN A 142 -3.75 -12.79 2.00
C ASN A 142 -3.03 -11.45 1.79
N ARG A 143 -3.20 -10.45 2.66
CA ARG A 143 -2.41 -9.21 2.59
C ARG A 143 -1.38 -9.17 3.70
N ILE A 144 -0.20 -8.62 3.37
CA ILE A 144 0.93 -8.53 4.31
C ILE A 144 1.26 -7.09 4.71
N ILE A 145 0.91 -6.12 3.87
CA ILE A 145 1.21 -4.70 4.08
C ILE A 145 0.13 -3.84 3.42
N ASP A 146 -0.27 -2.76 4.08
CA ASP A 146 -1.09 -1.71 3.49
C ASP A 146 -0.25 -0.43 3.37
N LEU A 147 -0.09 0.04 2.14
CA LEU A 147 0.73 1.21 1.81
C LEU A 147 -0.06 2.50 1.92
N SER A 148 0.62 3.61 2.20
CA SER A 148 0.04 4.92 1.97
C SER A 148 -0.29 5.12 0.48
N TYR A 149 -1.16 6.08 0.19
CA TYR A 149 -1.50 6.42 -1.20
C TYR A 149 -0.25 6.84 -2.02
N ALA A 150 0.64 7.65 -1.43
CA ALA A 150 1.88 8.06 -2.08
C ALA A 150 2.80 6.87 -2.39
N ALA A 151 3.01 5.96 -1.42
CA ALA A 151 3.83 4.78 -1.61
C ALA A 151 3.24 3.84 -2.69
N ALA A 152 1.93 3.61 -2.66
CA ALA A 152 1.23 2.82 -3.66
C ALA A 152 1.29 3.44 -5.06
N ASN A 153 1.20 4.78 -5.15
CA ASN A 153 1.35 5.51 -6.41
C ASN A 153 2.73 5.27 -7.03
N ARG A 154 3.80 5.41 -6.24
CA ARG A 154 5.18 5.19 -6.72
C ARG A 154 5.43 3.75 -7.15
N LEU A 155 4.84 2.76 -6.50
CA LEU A 155 4.91 1.35 -6.89
C LEU A 155 4.02 1.02 -8.11
N GLY A 156 3.09 1.92 -8.50
CA GLY A 156 2.16 1.69 -9.60
C GLY A 156 0.96 0.81 -9.22
N LEU A 157 0.58 0.76 -7.93
CA LEU A 157 -0.50 -0.09 -7.42
C LEU A 157 -1.87 0.60 -7.37
N ILE A 158 -1.96 1.92 -7.64
CA ILE A 158 -3.24 2.64 -7.52
C ILE A 158 -4.31 2.06 -8.45
N GLY A 159 -3.98 1.80 -9.70
CA GLY A 159 -4.94 1.33 -10.70
C GLY A 159 -5.43 -0.11 -10.45
N SER A 160 -4.57 -1.00 -9.95
CA SER A 160 -4.91 -2.38 -9.61
C SER A 160 -5.52 -2.52 -8.22
N GLY A 161 -5.30 -1.54 -7.32
CA GLY A 161 -5.70 -1.58 -5.91
C GLY A 161 -4.81 -2.48 -5.03
N SER A 162 -4.10 -3.42 -5.62
CA SER A 162 -3.21 -4.36 -4.93
C SER A 162 -2.18 -4.95 -5.89
N GLY A 163 -1.15 -5.59 -5.35
CA GLY A 163 -0.13 -6.30 -6.14
C GLY A 163 0.83 -7.09 -5.26
N ASP A 164 1.54 -8.03 -5.89
CA ASP A 164 2.55 -8.84 -5.21
C ASP A 164 3.79 -8.01 -4.90
N VAL A 165 4.21 -8.04 -3.66
CA VAL A 165 5.39 -7.33 -3.17
C VAL A 165 6.30 -8.22 -2.34
N GLU A 166 7.55 -7.79 -2.24
CA GLU A 166 8.51 -8.22 -1.24
C GLU A 166 8.74 -7.09 -0.25
N VAL A 167 8.76 -7.41 1.03
CA VAL A 167 8.96 -6.49 2.15
C VAL A 167 10.21 -6.88 2.89
N ASP A 168 11.23 -6.02 2.86
CA ASP A 168 12.50 -6.19 3.56
C ASP A 168 12.64 -5.14 4.66
N ALA A 169 12.73 -5.57 5.91
CA ALA A 169 12.98 -4.63 7.00
C ALA A 169 14.39 -4.02 6.89
N ILE A 170 14.47 -2.71 7.09
CA ILE A 170 15.74 -1.99 7.11
C ILE A 170 16.21 -1.88 8.56
N VAL A 171 17.41 -2.40 8.84
CA VAL A 171 18.07 -2.26 10.13
C VAL A 171 19.02 -1.05 10.05
N PRO A 172 18.71 0.09 10.68
CA PRO A 172 19.56 1.25 10.64
C PRO A 172 20.96 0.95 11.23
N GLY A 173 22.02 1.36 10.53
CA GLY A 173 23.40 1.10 10.95
C GLY A 173 23.97 -0.28 10.56
N ALA A 174 23.18 -1.21 10.06
CA ALA A 174 23.69 -2.40 9.41
C ALA A 174 24.31 -1.99 8.06
N ARG A 175 25.59 -2.32 7.84
CA ARG A 175 26.21 -2.17 6.52
C ARG A 175 25.40 -3.02 5.54
N ALA A 176 24.98 -2.44 4.42
CA ALA A 176 24.47 -3.23 3.31
C ALA A 176 25.56 -4.24 2.96
N GLY A 177 25.29 -5.52 3.14
CA GLY A 177 26.21 -6.57 2.73
C GLY A 177 26.52 -6.42 1.23
N LEU A 178 27.81 -6.38 0.92
CA LEU A 178 28.34 -6.44 -0.43
C LEU A 178 27.96 -7.75 -1.09
#